data_bfb4e3fdc376e9d80b53e0f68ddabb87
#
_entry.id   bfb4e3fdc376e9d80b53e0f68ddabb87
#
_cell.length_a   1.000
_cell.length_b   1.000
_cell.length_c   1.000
_cell.angle_alpha   90.00
_cell.angle_beta   90.00
_cell.angle_gamma   90.00
#
_symmetry.space_group_name_H-M   'P 1'
#
loop_
_entity.id
_entity.type
_entity.pdbx_description
1 polymer ?
#
loop_
_entity_poly.entity_id
_entity_poly.type
_entity_poly.pdbx_seq_one_letter_code
_entity_poly.pdbx_strand_id
1 'polypeptide(L)'
;MSRATHMPPRLRAIAALVMATLALPAFAQQVLIRGATVHTATAQGTLQNTDVLVQGGVIRAIGRNLAVPTDGRVVEANGRPLTPALFGGITEIGVEEVSGEESTVDSGVKLADQPMRPEFDVTLAYNPDSVLVPVARVEGIGFTALGATTSGAFIAGQGGIVRLDGSPDPAGPHALFLRIGAAASDLTGSSRAAQWMLLDQLVAEARGRIPADWPHALLTPVGRGVLANYLAGQGRIVVQVERAADIRQLLRWAQREKVRIAIAGGAEAWK
;
A
#
# COMPACT_ATOMS: atom_id res chain seq x y z
N MET A 1 -43.91 13.41 22.34
CA MET A 1 -43.65 13.04 23.75
C MET A 1 -43.04 11.64 23.77
N SER A 2 -41.73 11.55 23.86
CA SER A 2 -40.99 10.27 23.87
C SER A 2 -40.85 9.81 25.31
N ARG A 3 -41.42 8.64 25.65
CA ARG A 3 -41.27 8.02 26.98
C ARG A 3 -39.88 7.36 27.07
N ALA A 4 -38.99 7.96 27.85
CA ALA A 4 -37.73 7.32 28.24
C ALA A 4 -38.05 6.14 29.16
N THR A 5 -37.87 4.92 28.70
CA THR A 5 -37.99 3.69 29.50
C THR A 5 -36.81 3.62 30.48
N HIS A 6 -37.06 3.92 31.76
CA HIS A 6 -36.09 3.74 32.85
C HIS A 6 -35.91 2.26 33.15
N MET A 7 -34.75 1.74 32.82
CA MET A 7 -34.36 0.37 33.18
C MET A 7 -34.16 0.25 34.70
N PRO A 8 -34.73 -0.75 35.38
CA PRO A 8 -34.67 -0.88 36.84
C PRO A 8 -33.19 -1.09 37.29
N PRO A 9 -32.82 -0.63 38.50
CA PRO A 9 -31.42 -0.63 38.96
C PRO A 9 -30.80 -2.04 39.04
N ARG A 10 -31.59 -3.08 39.27
CA ARG A 10 -31.11 -4.48 39.26
C ARG A 10 -30.70 -4.95 37.86
N LEU A 11 -31.42 -4.57 36.81
CA LEU A 11 -31.04 -4.87 35.43
C LEU A 11 -29.77 -4.12 34.98
N ARG A 12 -29.58 -2.91 35.48
CA ARG A 12 -28.33 -2.12 35.23
C ARG A 12 -27.13 -2.76 35.90
N ALA A 13 -27.28 -3.28 37.13
CA ALA A 13 -26.22 -3.97 37.84
C ALA A 13 -25.83 -5.30 37.15
N ILE A 14 -26.82 -6.05 36.65
CA ILE A 14 -26.57 -7.29 35.90
C ILE A 14 -25.92 -6.99 34.56
N ALA A 15 -26.37 -5.97 33.83
CA ALA A 15 -25.73 -5.54 32.55
C ALA A 15 -24.30 -5.05 32.75
N ALA A 16 -24.02 -4.32 33.84
CA ALA A 16 -22.66 -3.88 34.18
C ALA A 16 -21.76 -5.07 34.58
N LEU A 17 -22.28 -6.06 35.30
CA LEU A 17 -21.55 -7.27 35.66
C LEU A 17 -21.23 -8.14 34.42
N VAL A 18 -22.19 -8.29 33.51
CA VAL A 18 -21.98 -9.01 32.22
C VAL A 18 -20.99 -8.31 31.34
N MET A 19 -20.99 -6.94 31.27
CA MET A 19 -20.01 -6.18 30.51
C MET A 19 -18.60 -6.28 31.13
N ALA A 20 -18.49 -6.36 32.46
CA ALA A 20 -17.19 -6.50 33.10
C ALA A 20 -16.57 -7.91 32.91
N THR A 21 -17.38 -8.95 32.70
CA THR A 21 -16.89 -10.32 32.42
C THR A 21 -16.50 -10.56 30.97
N LEU A 22 -16.90 -9.67 30.02
CA LEU A 22 -16.51 -9.73 28.62
C LEU A 22 -15.19 -9.02 28.32
N ALA A 23 -14.63 -8.27 29.27
CA ALA A 23 -13.28 -7.74 29.19
C ALA A 23 -12.26 -8.84 29.57
N LEU A 24 -12.18 -9.90 28.76
CA LEU A 24 -11.06 -10.82 28.81
C LEU A 24 -9.81 -10.01 28.47
N PRO A 25 -8.76 -10.01 29.33
CA PRO A 25 -7.50 -9.38 28.95
C PRO A 25 -7.04 -10.10 27.67
N ALA A 26 -6.88 -9.35 26.59
CA ALA A 26 -6.15 -9.84 25.44
C ALA A 26 -4.72 -10.11 25.94
N PHE A 27 -4.44 -11.37 26.30
CA PHE A 27 -3.08 -11.78 26.65
C PHE A 27 -2.21 -11.42 25.45
N ALA A 28 -1.43 -10.39 25.60
CA ALA A 28 -0.45 -9.98 24.61
C ALA A 28 0.46 -11.18 24.37
N GLN A 29 0.31 -11.82 23.23
CA GLN A 29 1.03 -13.03 22.87
C GLN A 29 2.54 -12.76 23.01
N GLN A 30 3.18 -13.47 23.94
CA GLN A 30 4.60 -13.38 24.15
C GLN A 30 5.28 -14.51 23.41
N VAL A 31 6.31 -14.18 22.63
CA VAL A 31 7.07 -15.16 21.86
C VAL A 31 8.54 -14.95 22.11
N LEU A 32 9.25 -15.98 22.54
CA LEU A 32 10.70 -16.03 22.60
C LEU A 32 11.20 -16.90 21.45
N ILE A 33 11.91 -16.29 20.50
CA ILE A 33 12.64 -17.01 19.46
C ILE A 33 14.07 -17.21 19.98
N ARG A 34 14.49 -18.48 20.16
CA ARG A 34 15.74 -18.83 20.81
C ARG A 34 16.78 -19.32 19.82
N GLY A 35 18.02 -18.86 20.00
CA GLY A 35 19.19 -19.38 19.30
C GLY A 35 19.16 -19.18 17.79
N ALA A 36 18.69 -18.05 17.32
CA ALA A 36 18.63 -17.71 15.90
C ALA A 36 19.94 -17.10 15.37
N THR A 37 20.14 -17.16 14.06
CA THR A 37 21.02 -16.24 13.32
C THR A 37 20.19 -15.03 12.91
N VAL A 38 20.32 -13.94 13.69
CA VAL A 38 19.48 -12.74 13.52
C VAL A 38 20.12 -11.78 12.55
N HIS A 39 19.49 -11.54 11.40
CA HIS A 39 19.88 -10.50 10.45
C HIS A 39 19.10 -9.23 10.77
N THR A 40 19.73 -8.28 11.46
CA THR A 40 19.01 -7.12 12.03
C THR A 40 18.59 -6.08 10.99
N ALA A 41 19.16 -6.11 9.81
CA ALA A 41 19.04 -5.05 8.79
C ALA A 41 19.39 -3.64 9.33
N THR A 42 20.21 -3.57 10.37
CA THR A 42 20.74 -2.34 11.00
C THR A 42 22.26 -2.34 11.01
N ALA A 43 22.87 -1.30 11.56
CA ALA A 43 24.32 -1.23 11.75
C ALA A 43 24.91 -2.36 12.63
N GLN A 44 24.07 -3.08 13.40
CA GLN A 44 24.49 -4.24 14.19
C GLN A 44 24.80 -5.48 13.32
N GLY A 45 24.32 -5.49 12.06
CA GLY A 45 24.57 -6.58 11.13
C GLY A 45 23.92 -7.89 11.54
N THR A 46 24.68 -8.99 11.43
CA THR A 46 24.20 -10.35 11.74
C THR A 46 24.70 -10.81 13.11
N LEU A 47 23.77 -11.23 13.96
CA LEU A 47 24.05 -11.73 15.31
C LEU A 47 23.85 -13.25 15.35
N GLN A 48 24.86 -13.99 15.79
CA GLN A 48 24.84 -15.45 15.87
C GLN A 48 24.35 -15.92 17.25
N ASN A 49 23.58 -17.03 17.26
CA ASN A 49 23.08 -17.68 18.48
C ASN A 49 22.41 -16.67 19.42
N THR A 50 21.41 -15.96 18.89
CA THR A 50 20.77 -14.82 19.55
C THR A 50 19.28 -15.08 19.73
N ASP A 51 18.78 -14.71 20.91
CA ASP A 51 17.36 -14.79 21.23
C ASP A 51 16.67 -13.46 20.91
N VAL A 52 15.40 -13.53 20.49
CA VAL A 52 14.53 -12.37 20.25
C VAL A 52 13.24 -12.55 21.04
N LEU A 53 12.97 -11.62 21.95
CA LEU A 53 11.73 -11.58 22.73
C LEU A 53 10.75 -10.60 22.10
N VAL A 54 9.57 -11.09 21.73
CA VAL A 54 8.43 -10.31 21.25
C VAL A 54 7.32 -10.31 22.30
N GLN A 55 6.83 -9.14 22.67
CA GLN A 55 5.70 -8.97 23.61
C GLN A 55 4.75 -7.90 23.09
N GLY A 56 3.47 -8.24 22.96
CA GLY A 56 2.47 -7.30 22.44
C GLY A 56 2.75 -6.83 21.02
N GLY A 57 3.27 -7.72 20.14
CA GLY A 57 3.61 -7.38 18.77
C GLY A 57 4.89 -6.55 18.59
N VAL A 58 5.64 -6.30 19.68
CA VAL A 58 6.84 -5.46 19.65
C VAL A 58 8.07 -6.27 20.09
N ILE A 59 9.18 -6.13 19.37
CA ILE A 59 10.47 -6.68 19.81
C ILE A 59 10.92 -5.91 21.07
N ARG A 60 10.99 -6.62 22.21
CA ARG A 60 11.37 -6.03 23.51
C ARG A 60 12.84 -6.21 23.84
N ALA A 61 13.42 -7.32 23.42
CA ALA A 61 14.82 -7.58 23.67
C ALA A 61 15.43 -8.43 22.54
N ILE A 62 16.68 -8.17 22.25
CA ILE A 62 17.55 -8.99 21.40
C ILE A 62 18.81 -9.24 22.19
N GLY A 63 19.20 -10.50 22.42
CA GLY A 63 20.34 -10.85 23.23
C GLY A 63 20.54 -12.35 23.36
N ARG A 64 21.38 -12.78 24.31
CA ARG A 64 21.59 -14.19 24.59
C ARG A 64 20.99 -14.54 25.93
N ASN A 65 20.49 -15.78 26.05
CA ASN A 65 19.96 -16.32 27.30
C ASN A 65 18.82 -15.46 27.89
N LEU A 66 17.91 -14.98 27.04
CA LEU A 66 16.74 -14.24 27.50
C LEU A 66 15.82 -15.15 28.31
N ALA A 67 15.20 -14.59 29.37
CA ALA A 67 14.27 -15.32 30.20
C ALA A 67 13.04 -15.75 29.39
N VAL A 68 12.58 -16.98 29.62
CA VAL A 68 11.33 -17.47 29.02
C VAL A 68 10.16 -16.75 29.68
N PRO A 69 9.26 -16.12 28.91
CA PRO A 69 8.05 -15.53 29.48
C PRO A 69 7.16 -16.61 30.13
N THR A 70 6.56 -16.32 31.27
CA THR A 70 5.74 -17.29 32.03
C THR A 70 4.59 -17.89 31.22
N ASP A 71 3.94 -17.06 30.38
CA ASP A 71 2.82 -17.46 29.52
C ASP A 71 3.17 -17.34 28.03
N GLY A 72 4.45 -17.42 27.69
CA GLY A 72 4.95 -17.20 26.33
C GLY A 72 5.22 -18.49 25.58
N ARG A 73 5.11 -18.40 24.25
CA ARG A 73 5.54 -19.47 23.34
C ARG A 73 7.07 -19.35 23.10
N VAL A 74 7.77 -20.48 23.19
CA VAL A 74 9.16 -20.58 22.78
C VAL A 74 9.25 -21.20 21.39
N VAL A 75 10.02 -20.58 20.51
CA VAL A 75 10.33 -21.08 19.16
C VAL A 75 11.83 -21.35 19.12
N GLU A 76 12.23 -22.61 19.08
CA GLU A 76 13.64 -22.99 18.95
C GLU A 76 14.09 -22.80 17.49
N ALA A 77 14.90 -21.80 17.26
CA ALA A 77 15.40 -21.49 15.92
C ALA A 77 16.54 -22.42 15.49
N ASN A 78 17.32 -22.96 16.43
CA ASN A 78 18.41 -23.91 16.14
C ASN A 78 19.39 -23.39 15.09
N GLY A 79 19.79 -22.12 15.19
CA GLY A 79 20.69 -21.47 14.25
C GLY A 79 20.03 -21.00 12.93
N ARG A 80 18.73 -21.27 12.72
CA ARG A 80 18.03 -20.82 11.52
C ARG A 80 18.03 -19.30 11.41
N PRO A 81 18.01 -18.74 10.17
CA PRO A 81 17.99 -17.32 9.97
C PRO A 81 16.67 -16.70 10.45
N LEU A 82 16.77 -15.56 11.10
CA LEU A 82 15.65 -14.68 11.47
C LEU A 82 15.90 -13.31 10.85
N THR A 83 14.99 -12.87 10.03
CA THR A 83 15.06 -11.58 9.32
C THR A 83 13.85 -10.72 9.65
N PRO A 84 13.90 -9.40 9.46
CA PRO A 84 12.69 -8.59 9.29
C PRO A 84 11.83 -9.16 8.17
N ALA A 85 10.52 -8.93 8.24
CA ALA A 85 9.61 -9.33 7.19
C ALA A 85 10.01 -8.71 5.84
N LEU A 86 9.82 -9.44 4.76
CA LEU A 86 10.18 -9.02 3.40
C LEU A 86 9.14 -8.04 2.84
N PHE A 87 9.62 -7.11 2.01
CA PHE A 87 8.76 -6.28 1.18
C PHE A 87 8.32 -7.04 -0.06
N GLY A 88 7.00 -7.17 -0.27
CA GLY A 88 6.43 -7.92 -1.38
C GLY A 88 6.47 -7.22 -2.74
N GLY A 89 6.99 -5.99 -2.79
CA GLY A 89 6.96 -5.19 -4.02
C GLY A 89 5.64 -4.43 -4.21
N ILE A 90 5.33 -4.06 -5.45
CA ILE A 90 4.04 -3.49 -5.84
C ILE A 90 3.14 -4.66 -6.22
N THR A 91 2.02 -4.83 -5.54
CA THR A 91 1.12 -5.98 -5.69
C THR A 91 -0.35 -5.55 -5.61
N GLU A 92 -1.24 -6.51 -5.88
CA GLU A 92 -2.69 -6.39 -5.73
C GLU A 92 -3.21 -7.28 -4.58
N ILE A 93 -2.33 -7.73 -3.67
CA ILE A 93 -2.70 -8.58 -2.52
C ILE A 93 -3.71 -7.85 -1.63
N GLY A 94 -4.90 -8.45 -1.48
CA GLY A 94 -6.00 -7.89 -0.69
C GLY A 94 -6.89 -6.89 -1.45
N VAL A 95 -6.62 -6.64 -2.73
CA VAL A 95 -7.52 -5.89 -3.63
C VAL A 95 -7.84 -6.66 -4.91
N GLU A 96 -7.33 -7.88 -5.02
CA GLU A 96 -7.69 -8.89 -6.00
C GLU A 96 -7.73 -10.25 -5.31
N GLU A 97 -8.81 -11.01 -5.45
CA GLU A 97 -8.94 -12.35 -4.86
C GLU A 97 -8.71 -13.44 -5.90
N VAL A 98 -9.24 -13.29 -7.10
CA VAL A 98 -9.10 -14.26 -8.19
C VAL A 98 -8.74 -13.54 -9.47
N SER A 99 -7.51 -13.77 -9.94
CA SER A 99 -7.04 -13.20 -11.20
C SER A 99 -7.90 -13.63 -12.38
N GLY A 100 -8.38 -12.63 -13.14
CA GLY A 100 -9.25 -12.86 -14.29
C GLY A 100 -10.74 -12.88 -13.99
N GLU A 101 -11.17 -12.81 -12.74
CA GLU A 101 -12.58 -12.60 -12.35
C GLU A 101 -12.78 -11.14 -11.96
N GLU A 102 -13.32 -10.34 -12.89
CA GLU A 102 -13.44 -8.88 -12.75
C GLU A 102 -14.20 -8.43 -11.49
N SER A 103 -15.17 -9.23 -11.02
CA SER A 103 -15.95 -8.93 -9.82
C SER A 103 -15.15 -8.99 -8.53
N THR A 104 -13.94 -9.52 -8.57
CA THR A 104 -13.01 -9.66 -7.43
C THR A 104 -11.77 -8.79 -7.56
N VAL A 105 -11.75 -7.84 -8.52
CA VAL A 105 -10.61 -6.97 -8.81
C VAL A 105 -10.97 -5.52 -8.51
N ASP A 106 -10.48 -5.01 -7.40
CA ASP A 106 -10.71 -3.64 -6.92
C ASP A 106 -9.49 -2.73 -7.15
N SER A 107 -8.44 -3.24 -7.80
CA SER A 107 -7.19 -2.51 -8.02
C SER A 107 -7.29 -1.35 -9.00
N GLY A 108 -8.37 -1.27 -9.78
CA GLY A 108 -8.53 -0.25 -10.81
C GLY A 108 -9.94 0.26 -10.96
N VAL A 109 -10.06 1.51 -11.41
CA VAL A 109 -11.35 2.14 -11.74
C VAL A 109 -11.57 2.14 -13.25
N LYS A 110 -12.76 1.70 -13.68
CA LYS A 110 -13.20 1.68 -15.09
C LYS A 110 -14.39 2.63 -15.24
N LEU A 111 -14.12 3.88 -15.63
CA LEU A 111 -15.14 4.89 -15.87
C LEU A 111 -15.02 5.39 -17.32
N ALA A 112 -16.10 5.22 -18.11
CA ALA A 112 -16.10 5.52 -19.54
C ALA A 112 -15.83 7.00 -19.85
N ASP A 113 -16.46 7.90 -19.08
CA ASP A 113 -16.45 9.33 -19.39
C ASP A 113 -15.23 10.10 -18.86
N GLN A 114 -14.55 9.54 -17.87
CA GLN A 114 -13.39 10.17 -17.25
C GLN A 114 -12.40 9.10 -16.79
N PRO A 115 -11.56 8.61 -17.68
CA PRO A 115 -10.66 7.48 -17.40
C PRO A 115 -9.49 7.85 -16.48
N MET A 116 -9.20 9.15 -16.30
CA MET A 116 -8.10 9.59 -15.44
C MET A 116 -8.60 10.11 -14.11
N ARG A 117 -8.35 9.34 -13.06
CA ARG A 117 -8.83 9.57 -11.69
C ARG A 117 -7.68 9.57 -10.70
N PRO A 118 -6.87 10.65 -10.61
CA PRO A 118 -5.82 10.73 -9.59
C PRO A 118 -6.34 10.59 -8.16
N GLU A 119 -7.62 10.93 -7.94
CA GLU A 119 -8.31 10.81 -6.67
C GLU A 119 -8.74 9.38 -6.30
N PHE A 120 -8.74 8.44 -7.25
CA PHE A 120 -8.98 7.03 -6.93
C PHE A 120 -7.90 6.50 -6.01
N ASP A 121 -8.29 5.91 -4.89
CA ASP A 121 -7.38 5.40 -3.86
C ASP A 121 -7.66 3.91 -3.63
N VAL A 122 -6.79 3.07 -4.15
CA VAL A 122 -6.93 1.62 -4.07
C VAL A 122 -6.81 1.09 -2.64
N THR A 123 -6.19 1.84 -1.73
CA THR A 123 -6.05 1.39 -0.34
C THR A 123 -7.39 1.30 0.40
N LEU A 124 -8.41 2.02 -0.08
CA LEU A 124 -9.76 1.96 0.47
C LEU A 124 -10.49 0.63 0.20
N ALA A 125 -9.99 -0.15 -0.76
CA ALA A 125 -10.51 -1.48 -1.06
C ALA A 125 -9.70 -2.61 -0.40
N TYR A 126 -8.65 -2.28 0.37
CA TYR A 126 -7.81 -3.31 0.97
C TYR A 126 -8.58 -4.21 1.94
N ASN A 127 -8.57 -5.50 1.66
CA ASN A 127 -9.15 -6.54 2.51
C ASN A 127 -8.02 -7.31 3.23
N PRO A 128 -7.79 -7.07 4.54
CA PRO A 128 -6.77 -7.79 5.31
C PRO A 128 -7.11 -9.28 5.51
N ASP A 129 -8.38 -9.68 5.29
CA ASP A 129 -8.85 -11.06 5.40
C ASP A 129 -8.82 -11.81 4.05
N SER A 130 -8.27 -11.20 2.99
CA SER A 130 -8.05 -11.85 1.70
C SER A 130 -7.28 -13.16 1.85
N VAL A 131 -7.69 -14.18 1.11
CA VAL A 131 -7.02 -15.50 1.10
C VAL A 131 -5.57 -15.42 0.62
N LEU A 132 -5.19 -14.37 -0.10
CA LEU A 132 -3.82 -14.15 -0.57
C LEU A 132 -2.88 -13.66 0.54
N VAL A 133 -3.42 -13.03 1.60
CA VAL A 133 -2.62 -12.51 2.72
C VAL A 133 -1.88 -13.63 3.45
N PRO A 134 -2.53 -14.71 3.94
CA PRO A 134 -1.81 -15.80 4.60
C PRO A 134 -0.83 -16.51 3.68
N VAL A 135 -1.12 -16.62 2.38
CA VAL A 135 -0.20 -17.22 1.40
C VAL A 135 1.09 -16.38 1.31
N ALA A 136 0.97 -15.07 1.16
CA ALA A 136 2.14 -14.18 1.12
C ALA A 136 2.95 -14.22 2.43
N ARG A 137 2.28 -14.33 3.58
CA ARG A 137 2.93 -14.41 4.90
C ARG A 137 3.75 -15.68 5.08
N VAL A 138 3.33 -16.81 4.51
CA VAL A 138 4.10 -18.08 4.55
C VAL A 138 5.44 -17.92 3.82
N GLU A 139 5.48 -17.09 2.77
CA GLU A 139 6.72 -16.75 2.04
C GLU A 139 7.57 -15.67 2.75
N GLY A 140 7.16 -15.23 3.94
CA GLY A 140 7.89 -14.21 4.73
C GLY A 140 7.59 -12.77 4.35
N ILE A 141 6.62 -12.51 3.47
CA ILE A 141 6.20 -11.16 3.11
C ILE A 141 5.34 -10.58 4.23
N GLY A 142 5.75 -9.45 4.79
CA GLY A 142 5.05 -8.80 5.90
C GLY A 142 4.37 -7.49 5.53
N PHE A 143 4.72 -6.91 4.39
CA PHE A 143 4.13 -5.69 3.88
C PHE A 143 4.35 -5.56 2.37
N THR A 144 3.46 -4.83 1.72
CA THR A 144 3.50 -4.61 0.28
C THR A 144 3.01 -3.20 -0.07
N ALA A 145 3.32 -2.72 -1.25
CA ALA A 145 2.71 -1.53 -1.82
C ALA A 145 1.51 -1.96 -2.69
N LEU A 146 0.33 -1.51 -2.36
CA LEU A 146 -0.81 -1.61 -3.26
C LEU A 146 -0.64 -0.60 -4.39
N GLY A 147 -0.60 -1.08 -5.61
CA GLY A 147 -0.53 -0.26 -6.81
C GLY A 147 -1.88 -0.17 -7.47
N ALA A 148 -2.39 1.07 -7.65
CA ALA A 148 -3.56 1.26 -8.49
C ALA A 148 -3.23 0.85 -9.94
N THR A 149 -4.19 0.20 -10.61
CA THR A 149 -4.05 -0.25 -11.99
C THR A 149 -5.01 0.50 -12.92
N THR A 150 -4.72 0.51 -14.20
CA THR A 150 -5.59 1.09 -15.24
C THR A 150 -5.43 0.35 -16.55
N SER A 151 -6.49 0.29 -17.33
CA SER A 151 -6.46 -0.11 -18.73
C SER A 151 -6.63 1.12 -19.61
N GLY A 152 -5.64 1.40 -20.48
CA GLY A 152 -5.72 2.45 -21.47
C GLY A 152 -5.53 3.89 -21.02
N ALA A 153 -5.48 4.19 -19.72
CA ALA A 153 -5.22 5.51 -19.15
C ALA A 153 -3.77 5.66 -18.66
N PHE A 154 -3.31 6.91 -18.41
CA PHE A 154 -1.96 7.16 -17.86
C PHE A 154 -1.95 7.13 -16.35
N ILE A 155 -2.95 7.76 -15.72
CA ILE A 155 -3.08 7.83 -14.27
C ILE A 155 -3.96 6.68 -13.84
N ALA A 156 -3.39 5.80 -13.02
CA ALA A 156 -4.12 4.69 -12.44
C ALA A 156 -4.85 5.10 -11.15
N GLY A 157 -4.24 5.96 -10.36
CA GLY A 157 -4.76 6.39 -9.08
C GLY A 157 -3.70 6.34 -7.99
N GLN A 158 -4.13 6.53 -6.76
CA GLN A 158 -3.29 6.45 -5.58
C GLN A 158 -3.22 5.01 -5.06
N GLY A 159 -2.13 4.71 -4.39
CA GLY A 159 -1.94 3.48 -3.63
C GLY A 159 -1.02 3.73 -2.46
N GLY A 160 -0.76 2.72 -1.66
CA GLY A 160 0.01 2.90 -0.43
C GLY A 160 0.57 1.60 0.12
N ILE A 161 1.38 1.69 1.16
CA ILE A 161 1.90 0.53 1.86
C ILE A 161 0.82 -0.05 2.77
N VAL A 162 0.61 -1.35 2.71
CA VAL A 162 -0.21 -2.10 3.65
C VAL A 162 0.62 -3.16 4.36
N ARG A 163 0.28 -3.44 5.61
CA ARG A 163 0.86 -4.53 6.38
C ARG A 163 -0.02 -5.76 6.25
N LEU A 164 0.61 -6.91 6.12
CA LEU A 164 -0.08 -8.18 6.04
C LEU A 164 -0.28 -8.81 7.45
N ASP A 165 -0.48 -7.98 8.47
CA ASP A 165 -0.64 -8.36 9.87
C ASP A 165 -2.10 -8.38 10.37
N GLY A 166 -3.05 -8.12 9.46
CA GLY A 166 -4.47 -8.01 9.76
C GLY A 166 -4.95 -6.57 10.00
N SER A 167 -4.05 -5.59 9.95
CA SER A 167 -4.43 -4.17 10.03
C SER A 167 -5.08 -3.72 8.71
N PRO A 168 -6.26 -3.10 8.73
CA PRO A 168 -6.89 -2.56 7.53
C PRO A 168 -6.28 -1.22 7.09
N ASP A 169 -5.54 -0.55 7.98
CA ASP A 169 -5.05 0.80 7.73
C ASP A 169 -3.74 0.81 6.94
N PRO A 170 -3.60 1.71 5.94
CA PRO A 170 -2.34 1.92 5.26
C PRO A 170 -1.22 2.35 6.21
N ALA A 171 -0.01 1.90 5.93
CA ALA A 171 1.19 2.18 6.72
C ALA A 171 2.09 3.18 5.99
N GLY A 172 1.80 4.46 6.08
CA GLY A 172 2.65 5.50 5.51
C GLY A 172 1.99 6.32 4.40
N PRO A 173 2.77 7.15 3.69
CA PRO A 173 2.25 8.04 2.68
C PRO A 173 1.81 7.29 1.42
N HIS A 174 0.81 7.85 0.72
CA HIS A 174 0.39 7.38 -0.58
C HIS A 174 1.40 7.74 -1.69
N ALA A 175 1.33 6.97 -2.77
CA ALA A 175 1.99 7.25 -4.04
C ALA A 175 0.95 7.33 -5.15
N LEU A 176 1.22 8.14 -6.17
CA LEU A 176 0.41 8.19 -7.38
C LEU A 176 1.01 7.26 -8.43
N PHE A 177 0.20 6.37 -8.97
CA PHE A 177 0.63 5.39 -9.96
C PHE A 177 0.25 5.83 -11.37
N LEU A 178 1.24 5.84 -12.25
CA LEU A 178 1.10 6.14 -13.67
C LEU A 178 1.64 4.99 -14.51
N ARG A 179 1.16 4.91 -15.74
CA ARG A 179 1.67 3.98 -16.77
C ARG A 179 2.00 4.74 -18.04
N ILE A 180 3.15 4.43 -18.64
CA ILE A 180 3.61 5.01 -19.92
C ILE A 180 3.99 3.86 -20.85
N GLY A 181 3.66 3.99 -22.10
CA GLY A 181 3.99 3.00 -23.13
C GLY A 181 2.78 2.23 -23.64
N ALA A 182 2.94 0.97 -24.00
CA ALA A 182 1.89 0.18 -24.66
C ALA A 182 0.62 0.03 -23.79
N ALA A 183 0.79 -0.11 -22.47
CA ALA A 183 -0.33 -0.30 -21.53
C ALA A 183 -1.21 0.96 -21.34
N ALA A 184 -0.80 2.12 -21.86
CA ALA A 184 -1.54 3.38 -21.79
C ALA A 184 -1.94 3.88 -23.20
N SER A 185 -2.16 2.96 -24.13
CA SER A 185 -2.31 3.30 -25.55
C SER A 185 -3.72 3.64 -26.00
N ASP A 186 -4.76 3.19 -25.29
CA ASP A 186 -6.15 3.29 -25.75
C ASP A 186 -6.60 4.73 -25.94
N LEU A 187 -6.29 5.62 -25.00
CA LEU A 187 -6.59 7.05 -25.09
C LEU A 187 -5.85 7.78 -26.20
N THR A 188 -4.82 7.20 -26.75
CA THR A 188 -3.93 7.85 -27.72
C THR A 188 -3.88 7.15 -29.06
N GLY A 189 -4.77 6.19 -29.30
CA GLY A 189 -4.76 5.40 -30.53
C GLY A 189 -3.39 4.74 -30.78
N SER A 190 -2.75 4.26 -29.71
CA SER A 190 -1.40 3.65 -29.72
C SER A 190 -0.24 4.61 -30.03
N SER A 191 -0.48 5.94 -30.10
CA SER A 191 0.58 6.93 -30.35
C SER A 191 1.32 7.31 -29.08
N ARG A 192 2.62 6.99 -28.98
CA ARG A 192 3.47 7.44 -27.87
C ARG A 192 3.67 8.95 -27.85
N ALA A 193 3.72 9.63 -29.01
CA ALA A 193 3.80 11.08 -29.06
C ALA A 193 2.57 11.73 -28.44
N ALA A 194 1.38 11.18 -28.70
CA ALA A 194 0.13 11.65 -28.09
C ALA A 194 0.11 11.44 -26.57
N GLN A 195 0.76 10.38 -26.04
CA GLN A 195 0.88 10.20 -24.59
C GLN A 195 1.59 11.39 -23.92
N TRP A 196 2.69 11.84 -24.48
CA TRP A 196 3.42 13.01 -23.94
C TRP A 196 2.61 14.29 -24.05
N MET A 197 1.89 14.49 -25.16
CA MET A 197 0.97 15.61 -25.34
C MET A 197 -0.11 15.65 -24.25
N LEU A 198 -0.76 14.51 -24.00
CA LEU A 198 -1.80 14.43 -22.96
C LEU A 198 -1.22 14.54 -21.55
N LEU A 199 -0.02 14.02 -21.30
CA LEU A 199 0.64 14.20 -20.01
C LEU A 199 0.97 15.68 -19.74
N ASP A 200 1.39 16.43 -20.75
CA ASP A 200 1.60 17.89 -20.66
C ASP A 200 0.28 18.63 -20.42
N GLN A 201 -0.83 18.20 -21.03
CA GLN A 201 -2.17 18.72 -20.74
C GLN A 201 -2.57 18.48 -19.29
N LEU A 202 -2.39 17.26 -18.75
CA LEU A 202 -2.68 16.93 -17.34
C LEU A 202 -1.95 17.85 -16.37
N VAL A 203 -0.66 18.11 -16.64
CA VAL A 203 0.14 19.06 -15.84
C VAL A 203 -0.40 20.48 -15.95
N ALA A 204 -0.81 20.90 -17.15
CA ALA A 204 -1.38 22.24 -17.35
C ALA A 204 -2.73 22.39 -16.61
N GLU A 205 -3.58 21.36 -16.64
CA GLU A 205 -4.84 21.33 -15.89
C GLU A 205 -4.60 21.38 -14.38
N ALA A 206 -3.73 20.53 -13.87
CA ALA A 206 -3.43 20.47 -12.43
C ALA A 206 -2.82 21.78 -11.91
N ARG A 207 -2.08 22.50 -12.74
CA ARG A 207 -1.49 23.82 -12.40
C ARG A 207 -2.42 25.00 -12.68
N GLY A 208 -3.68 24.76 -13.04
CA GLY A 208 -4.67 25.79 -13.30
C GLY A 208 -4.43 26.63 -14.57
N ARG A 209 -3.59 26.15 -15.51
CA ARG A 209 -3.34 26.84 -16.79
C ARG A 209 -4.47 26.60 -17.82
N ILE A 210 -5.27 25.57 -17.57
CA ILE A 210 -6.46 25.24 -18.36
C ILE A 210 -7.68 25.36 -17.43
N PRO A 211 -8.75 26.09 -17.80
CA PRO A 211 -9.95 26.24 -16.98
C PRO A 211 -10.59 24.90 -16.65
N ALA A 212 -11.23 24.83 -15.48
CA ALA A 212 -11.84 23.56 -15.00
C ALA A 212 -13.09 23.16 -15.79
N ASP A 213 -13.76 24.10 -16.37
CA ASP A 213 -14.96 23.96 -17.19
C ASP A 213 -14.66 23.77 -18.70
N TRP A 214 -13.37 23.61 -19.05
CA TRP A 214 -13.00 23.34 -20.45
C TRP A 214 -13.59 21.99 -20.90
N PRO A 215 -14.31 21.93 -22.05
CA PRO A 215 -15.04 20.72 -22.47
C PRO A 215 -14.17 19.48 -22.71
N HIS A 216 -12.88 19.67 -22.94
CA HIS A 216 -11.92 18.60 -23.20
C HIS A 216 -10.98 18.36 -22.02
N ALA A 217 -11.40 18.75 -20.80
CA ALA A 217 -10.63 18.47 -19.59
C ALA A 217 -10.51 16.96 -19.35
N LEU A 218 -9.30 16.52 -19.00
CA LEU A 218 -8.99 15.13 -18.71
C LEU A 218 -9.19 14.79 -17.23
N LEU A 219 -9.12 15.82 -16.37
CA LEU A 219 -9.19 15.67 -14.92
C LEU A 219 -10.51 16.22 -14.38
N THR A 220 -11.05 15.54 -13.37
CA THR A 220 -12.10 16.10 -12.52
C THR A 220 -11.57 17.29 -11.72
N PRO A 221 -12.43 18.17 -11.19
CA PRO A 221 -12.01 19.23 -10.28
C PRO A 221 -11.24 18.70 -9.06
N VAL A 222 -11.64 17.56 -8.50
CA VAL A 222 -10.94 16.89 -7.38
C VAL A 222 -9.61 16.34 -7.85
N GLY A 223 -9.57 15.63 -8.97
CA GLY A 223 -8.37 15.06 -9.54
C GLY A 223 -7.28 16.08 -9.86
N ARG A 224 -7.66 17.30 -10.28
CA ARG A 224 -6.71 18.42 -10.46
C ARG A 224 -5.97 18.75 -9.17
N GLY A 225 -6.69 18.84 -8.04
CA GLY A 225 -6.09 19.11 -6.73
C GLY A 225 -5.14 18.01 -6.30
N VAL A 226 -5.55 16.76 -6.46
CA VAL A 226 -4.71 15.60 -6.11
C VAL A 226 -3.44 15.58 -6.95
N LEU A 227 -3.54 15.70 -8.27
CA LEU A 227 -2.35 15.72 -9.15
C LEU A 227 -1.44 16.90 -8.82
N ALA A 228 -2.01 18.09 -8.55
CA ALA A 228 -1.23 19.28 -8.16
C ALA A 228 -0.39 19.03 -6.91
N ASN A 229 -0.93 18.34 -5.91
CA ASN A 229 -0.20 17.98 -4.68
C ASN A 229 1.00 17.08 -4.98
N TYR A 230 0.85 16.05 -5.81
CA TYR A 230 1.96 15.20 -6.22
C TYR A 230 3.00 15.94 -7.05
N LEU A 231 2.58 16.81 -7.96
CA LEU A 231 3.49 17.67 -8.74
C LEU A 231 4.25 18.66 -7.84
N ALA A 232 3.66 19.07 -6.71
CA ALA A 232 4.33 19.89 -5.69
C ALA A 232 5.24 19.08 -4.74
N GLY A 233 5.33 17.76 -4.91
CA GLY A 233 6.20 16.89 -4.13
C GLY A 233 5.58 16.32 -2.85
N GLN A 234 4.26 16.43 -2.68
CA GLN A 234 3.52 15.87 -1.53
C GLN A 234 3.25 14.36 -1.73
N GLY A 235 4.28 13.61 -2.06
CA GLY A 235 4.21 12.16 -2.29
C GLY A 235 5.12 11.75 -3.44
N ARG A 236 5.11 10.45 -3.73
CA ARG A 236 5.87 9.86 -4.84
C ARG A 236 4.95 9.66 -6.04
N ILE A 237 5.49 9.93 -7.23
CA ILE A 237 4.88 9.50 -8.49
C ILE A 237 5.63 8.26 -8.94
N VAL A 238 4.95 7.12 -8.98
CA VAL A 238 5.49 5.85 -9.46
C VAL A 238 5.03 5.65 -10.90
N VAL A 239 5.98 5.50 -11.81
CA VAL A 239 5.66 5.36 -13.24
C VAL A 239 6.10 3.99 -13.74
N GLN A 240 5.15 3.17 -14.16
CA GLN A 240 5.43 1.94 -14.86
C GLN A 240 5.81 2.24 -16.30
N VAL A 241 7.02 1.88 -16.69
CA VAL A 241 7.58 2.09 -18.02
C VAL A 241 8.67 1.07 -18.30
N GLU A 242 8.69 0.50 -19.51
CA GLU A 242 9.58 -0.60 -19.85
C GLU A 242 10.68 -0.24 -20.83
N ARG A 243 10.35 0.56 -21.85
CA ARG A 243 11.20 0.81 -23.01
C ARG A 243 12.20 1.95 -22.73
N ALA A 244 13.46 1.76 -23.09
CA ALA A 244 14.54 2.74 -22.88
C ALA A 244 14.23 4.14 -23.46
N ALA A 245 13.63 4.21 -24.66
CA ALA A 245 13.24 5.48 -25.26
C ALA A 245 12.18 6.22 -24.43
N ASP A 246 11.20 5.50 -23.91
CA ASP A 246 10.13 6.06 -23.09
C ASP A 246 10.68 6.48 -21.70
N ILE A 247 11.61 5.70 -21.14
CA ILE A 247 12.31 6.03 -19.88
C ILE A 247 13.10 7.35 -20.05
N ARG A 248 13.88 7.49 -21.12
CA ARG A 248 14.64 8.71 -21.38
C ARG A 248 13.74 9.94 -21.54
N GLN A 249 12.59 9.77 -22.21
CA GLN A 249 11.62 10.86 -22.37
C GLN A 249 10.92 11.19 -21.04
N LEU A 250 10.61 10.19 -20.24
CA LEU A 250 10.05 10.36 -18.89
C LEU A 250 11.01 11.15 -17.98
N LEU A 251 12.29 10.84 -18.01
CA LEU A 251 13.31 11.57 -17.23
C LEU A 251 13.42 13.03 -17.65
N ARG A 252 13.38 13.31 -18.97
CA ARG A 252 13.35 14.69 -19.50
C ARG A 252 12.10 15.44 -19.05
N TRP A 253 10.93 14.78 -19.10
CA TRP A 253 9.68 15.34 -18.62
C TRP A 253 9.76 15.63 -17.12
N ALA A 254 10.21 14.68 -16.30
CA ALA A 254 10.35 14.86 -14.86
C ALA A 254 11.29 16.01 -14.49
N GLN A 255 12.40 16.17 -15.21
CA GLN A 255 13.34 17.27 -15.05
C GLN A 255 12.69 18.62 -15.43
N ARG A 256 12.01 18.70 -16.57
CA ARG A 256 11.30 19.90 -17.04
C ARG A 256 10.22 20.34 -16.05
N GLU A 257 9.43 19.39 -15.56
CA GLU A 257 8.33 19.66 -14.64
C GLU A 257 8.78 19.76 -13.17
N LYS A 258 10.06 19.48 -12.88
CA LYS A 258 10.67 19.47 -11.53
C LYS A 258 9.98 18.50 -10.57
N VAL A 259 9.56 17.34 -11.07
CA VAL A 259 8.87 16.30 -10.29
C VAL A 259 9.82 15.17 -9.96
N ARG A 260 9.66 14.61 -8.76
CA ARG A 260 10.39 13.42 -8.34
C ARG A 260 9.57 12.18 -8.65
N ILE A 261 10.12 11.30 -9.47
CA ILE A 261 9.49 10.06 -9.88
C ILE A 261 10.25 8.84 -9.34
N ALA A 262 9.57 7.70 -9.26
CA ALA A 262 10.16 6.38 -9.16
C ALA A 262 9.74 5.58 -10.40
N ILE A 263 10.63 4.77 -10.94
CA ILE A 263 10.35 3.90 -12.08
C ILE A 263 10.01 2.51 -11.54
N ALA A 264 8.90 1.95 -12.01
CA ALA A 264 8.53 0.55 -11.85
C ALA A 264 8.66 -0.16 -13.21
N GLY A 265 9.06 -1.43 -13.20
CA GLY A 265 9.40 -2.18 -14.41
C GLY A 265 10.82 -1.84 -14.89
N GLY A 266 10.94 -1.14 -16.00
CA GLY A 266 12.25 -0.72 -16.52
C GLY A 266 13.03 -1.84 -17.19
N ALA A 267 12.35 -2.74 -17.92
CA ALA A 267 12.99 -3.88 -18.58
C ALA A 267 14.16 -3.50 -19.50
N GLU A 268 14.14 -2.27 -20.07
CA GLU A 268 15.23 -1.75 -20.89
C GLU A 268 16.06 -0.65 -20.21
N ALA A 269 15.97 -0.47 -18.89
CA ALA A 269 16.68 0.60 -18.18
C ALA A 269 18.22 0.45 -18.21
N TRP A 270 18.72 -0.72 -18.53
CA TRP A 270 20.14 -1.01 -18.69
C TRP A 270 20.77 -0.44 -19.96
N LYS A 271 19.99 0.01 -20.93
CA LYS A 271 20.43 0.68 -22.17
C LYS A 271 20.73 2.16 -21.93
#